data_cd1e08d13e5f3128402ce299cc96c59d
#
_entry.id   cd1e08d13e5f3128402ce299cc96c59d
#
_cell.length_a   1.000
_cell.length_b   1.000
_cell.length_c   1.000
_cell.angle_alpha   90.00
_cell.angle_beta   90.00
_cell.angle_gamma   90.00
#
_symmetry.space_group_name_H-M   'P 1'
#
loop_
_entity.id
_entity.type
_entity.pdbx_description
1 polymer ?
#
loop_
_entity_poly.entity_id
_entity_poly.type
_entity_poly.pdbx_seq_one_letter_code
_entity_poly.pdbx_strand_id
1 'polypeptide(L)'
;MHSFFYPPLEMKVLDAYQIPILSLEDKSYRYTFEGADDFFQAFEQEWVEKGQFRSVVELNKSATMIQVELKIEGSIRLICDRSYEEFEFPIHIDEKIIYKYSDHNEDMGDNLFLLDRKSPKLDLSQDLFDFIALQVPMKKLHPRYIHEAEALEGNQFIYSTEKVLDDKSTEKAEEDMDPRWAALKNLKDNN
;
A
#
# COMPACT_ATOMS: atom_id res chain seq x y z
N MET A 1 17.56 43.81 -5.18
CA MET A 1 17.91 42.46 -5.56
C MET A 1 16.66 41.61 -5.32
N HIS A 2 15.86 41.32 -6.36
CA HIS A 2 14.70 40.47 -6.26
C HIS A 2 15.22 39.03 -6.49
N SER A 3 15.26 38.25 -5.41
CA SER A 3 15.50 36.83 -5.48
C SER A 3 14.25 36.20 -6.11
N PHE A 4 14.33 35.80 -7.36
CA PHE A 4 13.33 34.94 -7.98
C PHE A 4 13.50 33.57 -7.36
N PHE A 5 12.63 33.25 -6.41
CA PHE A 5 12.49 31.89 -5.87
C PHE A 5 11.80 31.06 -6.94
N TYR A 6 12.56 30.37 -7.78
CA TYR A 6 12.02 29.32 -8.62
C TYR A 6 11.72 28.14 -7.72
N PRO A 7 10.47 27.65 -7.65
CA PRO A 7 10.19 26.40 -6.94
C PRO A 7 11.03 25.27 -7.57
N PRO A 8 11.53 24.32 -6.77
CA PRO A 8 12.24 23.16 -7.29
C PRO A 8 11.40 22.46 -8.35
N LEU A 9 12.07 21.85 -9.33
CA LEU A 9 11.44 21.16 -10.46
C LEU A 9 10.39 20.11 -10.01
N GLU A 10 10.62 19.50 -8.87
CA GLU A 10 9.76 18.53 -8.21
C GLU A 10 8.35 19.06 -7.89
N MET A 11 8.25 20.30 -7.36
CA MET A 11 6.95 20.93 -7.10
C MET A 11 6.14 21.20 -8.37
N LYS A 12 6.80 21.41 -9.52
CA LYS A 12 6.09 21.65 -10.79
C LYS A 12 5.49 20.38 -11.37
N VAL A 13 6.09 19.23 -11.11
CA VAL A 13 5.57 17.93 -11.57
C VAL A 13 4.24 17.63 -10.87
N LEU A 14 4.19 17.85 -9.54
CA LEU A 14 2.99 17.56 -8.74
C LEU A 14 1.85 18.55 -9.00
N ASP A 15 2.14 19.79 -9.45
CA ASP A 15 1.11 20.76 -9.81
C ASP A 15 0.17 20.26 -10.93
N ALA A 16 0.61 19.32 -11.76
CA ALA A 16 -0.20 18.72 -12.82
C ALA A 16 -1.39 17.89 -12.29
N TYR A 17 -1.33 17.44 -11.04
CA TYR A 17 -2.35 16.60 -10.40
C TYR A 17 -3.35 17.41 -9.56
N GLN A 18 -3.33 18.74 -9.67
CA GLN A 18 -4.23 19.64 -8.99
C GLN A 18 -5.45 19.99 -9.83
N ILE A 19 -6.63 19.85 -9.27
CA ILE A 19 -7.91 20.20 -9.91
C ILE A 19 -8.42 21.51 -9.35
N PRO A 20 -8.65 22.57 -10.16
CA PRO A 20 -9.20 23.86 -9.69
C PRO A 20 -10.70 23.70 -9.37
N ILE A 21 -11.03 23.46 -8.10
CA ILE A 21 -12.39 23.14 -7.65
C ILE A 21 -13.29 24.35 -7.43
N LEU A 22 -12.71 25.53 -7.16
CA LEU A 22 -13.50 26.72 -6.85
C LEU A 22 -14.35 27.20 -8.03
N SER A 23 -13.86 27.01 -9.25
CA SER A 23 -14.55 27.43 -10.49
C SER A 23 -15.51 26.36 -11.03
N LEU A 24 -15.54 25.16 -10.44
CA LEU A 24 -16.40 24.09 -10.92
C LEU A 24 -17.83 24.27 -10.42
N GLU A 25 -18.79 24.00 -11.29
CA GLU A 25 -20.21 23.86 -10.96
C GLU A 25 -20.48 22.52 -10.25
N ASP A 26 -21.66 22.39 -9.63
CA ASP A 26 -22.07 21.15 -8.96
C ASP A 26 -22.52 20.12 -10.03
N LYS A 27 -21.57 19.36 -10.54
CA LYS A 27 -21.76 18.28 -11.53
C LYS A 27 -20.58 17.31 -11.53
N SER A 28 -20.67 16.29 -12.39
CA SER A 28 -19.59 15.31 -12.58
C SER A 28 -18.59 15.79 -13.63
N TYR A 29 -17.32 15.55 -13.34
CA TYR A 29 -16.19 15.83 -14.22
C TYR A 29 -15.31 14.58 -14.33
N ARG A 30 -14.65 14.42 -15.46
CA ARG A 30 -13.67 13.35 -15.67
C ARG A 30 -12.33 13.97 -16.05
N TYR A 31 -11.30 13.55 -15.34
CA TYR A 31 -9.91 13.92 -15.59
C TYR A 31 -9.10 12.65 -15.86
N THR A 32 -8.00 12.81 -16.58
CA THR A 32 -7.03 11.74 -16.80
C THR A 32 -5.66 12.29 -16.44
N PHE A 33 -4.97 11.60 -15.55
CA PHE A 33 -3.60 11.91 -15.18
C PHE A 33 -2.70 10.76 -15.63
N GLU A 34 -1.51 11.11 -16.07
CA GLU A 34 -0.46 10.17 -16.41
C GLU A 34 0.78 10.57 -15.65
N GLY A 35 1.46 9.58 -15.07
CA GLY A 35 2.70 9.78 -14.34
C GLY A 35 3.75 8.79 -14.78
N ALA A 36 4.99 9.21 -14.70
CA ALA A 36 6.17 8.42 -14.99
C ALA A 36 7.17 8.52 -13.84
N ASP A 37 8.42 8.17 -14.07
CA ASP A 37 9.48 8.16 -13.06
C ASP A 37 9.62 9.49 -12.30
N ASP A 38 9.42 10.62 -12.97
CA ASP A 38 9.46 11.96 -12.40
C ASP A 38 8.41 12.21 -11.30
N PHE A 39 7.22 11.60 -11.44
CA PHE A 39 6.19 11.65 -10.41
C PHE A 39 6.66 10.98 -9.11
N PHE A 40 7.22 9.78 -9.21
CA PHE A 40 7.67 9.02 -8.03
C PHE A 40 8.89 9.69 -7.37
N GLN A 41 9.80 10.24 -8.15
CA GLN A 41 10.99 10.94 -7.66
C GLN A 41 10.64 12.23 -6.90
N ALA A 42 9.49 12.86 -7.20
CA ALA A 42 9.04 14.06 -6.54
C ALA A 42 8.64 13.84 -5.06
N PHE A 43 8.48 12.61 -4.60
CA PHE A 43 8.09 12.26 -3.23
C PHE A 43 9.28 11.80 -2.36
N GLU A 44 10.48 12.19 -2.54
CA GLU A 44 11.65 11.94 -1.66
C GLU A 44 11.58 10.63 -0.84
N GLN A 45 11.24 9.51 -1.48
CA GLN A 45 11.05 8.20 -0.85
C GLN A 45 11.76 7.10 -1.65
N GLU A 46 12.03 5.95 -0.99
CA GLU A 46 12.83 4.84 -1.55
C GLU A 46 11.99 3.60 -1.93
N TRP A 47 10.66 3.64 -1.77
CA TRP A 47 9.81 2.45 -1.95
C TRP A 47 9.47 2.18 -3.40
N VAL A 48 9.19 3.24 -4.17
CA VAL A 48 8.88 3.19 -5.60
C VAL A 48 9.61 4.34 -6.28
N GLU A 49 10.74 4.06 -6.89
CA GLU A 49 11.54 5.08 -7.59
C GLU A 49 11.14 5.26 -9.04
N LYS A 50 10.63 4.21 -9.66
CA LYS A 50 10.36 4.15 -11.09
C LYS A 50 9.04 3.46 -11.38
N GLY A 51 8.32 3.95 -12.35
CA GLY A 51 7.07 3.37 -12.81
C GLY A 51 6.36 4.26 -13.80
N GLN A 52 5.26 3.77 -14.28
CA GLN A 52 4.33 4.53 -15.12
C GLN A 52 2.91 4.16 -14.76
N PHE A 53 2.05 5.15 -14.71
CA PHE A 53 0.64 4.93 -14.47
C PHE A 53 -0.24 5.89 -15.26
N ARG A 54 -1.47 5.46 -15.45
CA ARG A 54 -2.57 6.28 -15.93
C ARG A 54 -3.72 6.19 -14.94
N SER A 55 -4.17 7.35 -14.47
CA SER A 55 -5.31 7.45 -13.58
C SER A 55 -6.48 8.12 -14.28
N VAL A 56 -7.65 7.50 -14.22
CA VAL A 56 -8.93 8.11 -14.60
C VAL A 56 -9.65 8.50 -13.32
N VAL A 57 -9.92 9.79 -13.19
CA VAL A 57 -10.53 10.41 -12.01
C VAL A 57 -11.94 10.89 -12.37
N GLU A 58 -12.94 10.33 -11.72
CA GLU A 58 -14.33 10.82 -11.80
C GLU A 58 -14.63 11.65 -10.55
N LEU A 59 -14.75 12.97 -10.72
CA LEU A 59 -15.04 13.92 -9.67
C LEU A 59 -16.50 14.32 -9.70
N ASN A 60 -17.25 14.00 -8.66
CA ASN A 60 -18.64 14.39 -8.47
C ASN A 60 -18.73 15.48 -7.40
N LYS A 61 -18.90 16.73 -7.84
CA LYS A 61 -19.03 17.87 -6.95
C LYS A 61 -20.50 18.12 -6.61
N SER A 62 -20.74 18.35 -5.31
CA SER A 62 -22.03 18.79 -4.78
C SER A 62 -21.86 19.98 -3.82
N ALA A 63 -22.95 20.57 -3.35
CA ALA A 63 -22.91 21.69 -2.40
C ALA A 63 -22.27 21.36 -1.05
N THR A 64 -22.23 20.07 -0.66
CA THR A 64 -21.76 19.62 0.68
C THR A 64 -20.47 18.83 0.65
N MET A 65 -20.14 18.20 -0.48
CA MET A 65 -18.97 17.34 -0.61
C MET A 65 -18.49 17.20 -2.06
N ILE A 66 -17.27 16.75 -2.20
CA ILE A 66 -16.72 16.27 -3.47
C ILE A 66 -16.43 14.78 -3.28
N GLN A 67 -16.96 13.95 -4.17
CA GLN A 67 -16.66 12.53 -4.26
C GLN A 67 -15.73 12.31 -5.44
N VAL A 68 -14.64 11.61 -5.21
CA VAL A 68 -13.62 11.29 -6.22
C VAL A 68 -13.52 9.78 -6.33
N GLU A 69 -13.73 9.25 -7.52
CA GLU A 69 -13.47 7.85 -7.86
C GLU A 69 -12.22 7.78 -8.71
N LEU A 70 -11.26 7.00 -8.26
CA LEU A 70 -9.93 6.85 -8.86
C LEU A 70 -9.78 5.45 -9.44
N LYS A 71 -9.44 5.37 -10.72
CA LYS A 71 -9.03 4.13 -11.38
C LYS A 71 -7.62 4.31 -11.89
N ILE A 72 -6.68 3.57 -11.31
CA ILE A 72 -5.26 3.68 -11.63
C ILE A 72 -4.81 2.36 -12.23
N GLU A 73 -4.21 2.43 -13.40
CA GLU A 73 -3.61 1.29 -14.11
C GLU A 73 -2.18 1.63 -14.50
N GLY A 74 -1.28 0.65 -14.37
CA GLY A 74 0.11 0.88 -14.73
C GLY A 74 1.05 -0.22 -14.26
N SER A 75 2.32 0.11 -14.18
CA SER A 75 3.36 -0.76 -13.62
C SER A 75 4.37 0.05 -12.84
N ILE A 76 4.86 -0.52 -11.76
CA ILE A 76 5.98 0.00 -10.98
C ILE A 76 7.16 -0.97 -11.06
N ARG A 77 8.36 -0.42 -10.98
CA ARG A 77 9.58 -1.23 -11.02
C ARG A 77 10.04 -1.51 -9.60
N LEU A 78 10.13 -2.79 -9.25
CA LEU A 78 10.55 -3.27 -7.94
C LEU A 78 11.83 -4.10 -8.07
N ILE A 79 12.59 -4.18 -6.98
CA ILE A 79 13.75 -5.06 -6.87
C ILE A 79 13.33 -6.33 -6.12
N CYS A 80 13.61 -7.49 -6.70
CA CYS A 80 13.29 -8.78 -6.11
C CYS A 80 14.12 -9.05 -4.85
N ASP A 81 13.48 -9.37 -3.74
CA ASP A 81 14.15 -9.64 -2.46
C ASP A 81 15.03 -10.91 -2.48
N ARG A 82 14.79 -11.81 -3.46
CA ARG A 82 15.54 -13.07 -3.60
C ARG A 82 16.72 -13.00 -4.57
N SER A 83 16.51 -12.35 -5.73
CA SER A 83 17.52 -12.33 -6.81
C SER A 83 18.17 -10.99 -7.02
N TYR A 84 17.67 -9.93 -6.36
CA TYR A 84 18.12 -8.54 -6.52
C TYR A 84 18.00 -8.01 -7.97
N GLU A 85 17.19 -8.68 -8.80
CA GLU A 85 16.88 -8.24 -10.16
C GLU A 85 15.67 -7.32 -10.15
N GLU A 86 15.69 -6.32 -11.03
CA GLU A 86 14.53 -5.46 -11.27
C GLU A 86 13.44 -6.24 -12.01
N PHE A 87 12.18 -5.99 -11.66
CA PHE A 87 11.02 -6.51 -12.39
C PHE A 87 9.88 -5.51 -12.39
N GLU A 88 9.01 -5.61 -13.37
CA GLU A 88 7.79 -4.81 -13.44
C GLU A 88 6.68 -5.49 -12.65
N PHE A 89 6.07 -4.71 -11.76
CA PHE A 89 4.91 -5.12 -10.98
C PHE A 89 3.68 -4.36 -11.48
N PRO A 90 2.67 -5.06 -12.04
CA PRO A 90 1.46 -4.41 -12.52
C PRO A 90 0.63 -3.91 -11.34
N ILE A 91 0.04 -2.72 -11.50
CA ILE A 91 -0.88 -2.13 -10.54
C ILE A 91 -2.24 -1.93 -11.18
N HIS A 92 -3.29 -2.22 -10.40
CA HIS A 92 -4.67 -1.96 -10.75
C HIS A 92 -5.42 -1.58 -9.48
N ILE A 93 -5.90 -0.33 -9.42
CA ILE A 93 -6.49 0.28 -8.23
C ILE A 93 -7.82 0.89 -8.62
N ASP A 94 -8.85 0.63 -7.83
CA ASP A 94 -10.17 1.23 -7.94
C ASP A 94 -10.59 1.68 -6.54
N GLU A 95 -10.44 2.98 -6.27
CA GLU A 95 -10.61 3.56 -4.94
C GLU A 95 -11.52 4.79 -4.99
N LYS A 96 -12.09 5.11 -3.85
CA LYS A 96 -13.00 6.22 -3.67
C LYS A 96 -12.60 7.08 -2.49
N ILE A 97 -12.56 8.40 -2.71
CA ILE A 97 -12.27 9.41 -1.69
C ILE A 97 -13.45 10.35 -1.56
N ILE A 98 -13.74 10.77 -0.34
CA ILE A 98 -14.79 11.73 -0.03
C ILE A 98 -14.19 12.94 0.67
N TYR A 99 -14.34 14.11 0.07
CA TYR A 99 -13.97 15.40 0.66
C TYR A 99 -15.23 16.12 1.10
N LYS A 100 -15.47 16.22 2.41
CA LYS A 100 -16.59 17.00 2.97
C LYS A 100 -16.15 18.44 3.19
N TYR A 101 -16.97 19.39 2.77
CA TYR A 101 -16.69 20.80 3.01
C TYR A 101 -16.80 21.15 4.50
N SER A 102 -15.75 21.80 4.99
CA SER A 102 -15.60 22.28 6.37
C SER A 102 -15.05 23.72 6.37
N ASP A 103 -14.65 24.21 7.52
CA ASP A 103 -13.92 25.46 7.75
C ASP A 103 -12.40 25.24 7.88
N HIS A 104 -11.93 24.00 7.85
CA HIS A 104 -10.53 23.59 7.92
C HIS A 104 -10.29 22.31 7.13
N ASN A 105 -9.02 22.01 6.88
CA ASN A 105 -8.59 20.76 6.26
C ASN A 105 -8.18 19.77 7.36
N GLU A 106 -8.69 18.53 7.29
CA GLU A 106 -8.37 17.46 8.24
C GLU A 106 -8.56 16.09 7.57
N ASP A 107 -7.67 15.16 7.87
CA ASP A 107 -7.81 13.75 7.49
C ASP A 107 -8.58 13.04 8.60
N MET A 108 -9.74 12.47 8.25
CA MET A 108 -10.60 11.73 9.16
C MET A 108 -10.36 10.21 9.13
N GLY A 109 -9.45 9.74 8.26
CA GLY A 109 -9.25 8.34 7.96
C GLY A 109 -10.31 7.74 7.01
N ASP A 110 -10.10 6.49 6.61
CA ASP A 110 -11.02 5.73 5.73
C ASP A 110 -11.37 6.48 4.42
N ASN A 111 -10.39 7.13 3.81
CA ASN A 111 -10.56 7.93 2.58
C ASN A 111 -11.59 9.08 2.74
N LEU A 112 -11.77 9.59 3.95
CA LEU A 112 -12.64 10.71 4.27
C LEU A 112 -11.82 11.91 4.74
N PHE A 113 -11.91 13.02 4.01
CA PHE A 113 -11.20 14.26 4.30
C PHE A 113 -12.17 15.41 4.53
N LEU A 114 -11.83 16.30 5.45
CA LEU A 114 -12.43 17.62 5.54
C LEU A 114 -11.66 18.59 4.64
N LEU A 115 -12.37 19.35 3.83
CA LEU A 115 -11.82 20.30 2.89
C LEU A 115 -12.35 21.70 3.15
N ASP A 116 -11.46 22.67 3.34
CA ASP A 116 -11.87 24.07 3.49
C ASP A 116 -12.61 24.53 2.22
N ARG A 117 -13.79 25.10 2.41
CA ARG A 117 -14.63 25.67 1.33
C ARG A 117 -13.92 26.74 0.49
N LYS A 118 -12.87 27.36 1.05
CA LYS A 118 -12.07 28.40 0.39
C LYS A 118 -10.90 27.82 -0.40
N SER A 119 -10.66 26.51 -0.33
CA SER A 119 -9.59 25.86 -1.06
C SER A 119 -9.77 26.04 -2.56
N PRO A 120 -8.84 26.69 -3.26
CA PRO A 120 -8.98 26.97 -4.69
C PRO A 120 -8.81 25.71 -5.54
N LYS A 121 -8.03 24.74 -5.03
CA LYS A 121 -7.62 23.53 -5.72
C LYS A 121 -7.77 22.30 -4.82
N LEU A 122 -8.01 21.17 -5.43
CA LEU A 122 -7.91 19.85 -4.83
C LEU A 122 -6.63 19.20 -5.37
N ASP A 123 -5.73 18.83 -4.49
CA ASP A 123 -4.49 18.16 -4.83
C ASP A 123 -4.66 16.66 -4.63
N LEU A 124 -4.50 15.89 -5.70
CA LEU A 124 -4.62 14.43 -5.70
C LEU A 124 -3.25 13.73 -5.81
N SER A 125 -2.16 14.49 -5.83
CA SER A 125 -0.82 13.90 -6.02
C SER A 125 -0.46 12.93 -4.91
N GLN A 126 -0.70 13.33 -3.64
CA GLN A 126 -0.44 12.48 -2.47
C GLN A 126 -1.34 11.24 -2.47
N ASP A 127 -2.64 11.41 -2.71
CA ASP A 127 -3.59 10.27 -2.72
C ASP A 127 -3.21 9.24 -3.79
N LEU A 128 -2.86 9.70 -5.00
CA LEU A 128 -2.40 8.84 -6.08
C LEU A 128 -1.14 8.05 -5.70
N PHE A 129 -0.17 8.74 -5.08
CA PHE A 129 1.06 8.11 -4.63
C PHE A 129 0.80 7.09 -3.53
N ASP A 130 -0.01 7.43 -2.52
CA ASP A 130 -0.31 6.56 -1.37
C ASP A 130 -1.02 5.29 -1.81
N PHE A 131 -2.01 5.37 -2.71
CA PHE A 131 -2.67 4.17 -3.25
C PHE A 131 -1.73 3.29 -4.05
N ILE A 132 -0.81 3.88 -4.84
CA ILE A 132 0.21 3.10 -5.57
C ILE A 132 1.19 2.45 -4.60
N ALA A 133 1.66 3.18 -3.59
CA ALA A 133 2.59 2.68 -2.59
C ALA A 133 2.00 1.52 -1.76
N LEU A 134 0.71 1.57 -1.45
CA LEU A 134 -0.01 0.49 -0.76
C LEU A 134 -0.11 -0.81 -1.57
N GLN A 135 0.04 -0.76 -2.90
CA GLN A 135 0.08 -1.96 -3.74
C GLN A 135 1.44 -2.68 -3.68
N VAL A 136 2.48 -2.04 -3.16
CA VAL A 136 3.81 -2.68 -3.04
C VAL A 136 3.71 -3.86 -2.07
N PRO A 137 3.99 -5.10 -2.50
CA PRO A 137 3.90 -6.25 -1.63
C PRO A 137 5.00 -6.21 -0.56
N MET A 138 4.70 -6.70 0.65
CA MET A 138 5.70 -6.82 1.73
C MET A 138 6.89 -7.69 1.33
N LYS A 139 6.66 -8.69 0.48
CA LYS A 139 7.68 -9.56 -0.09
C LYS A 139 7.70 -9.38 -1.60
N LYS A 140 8.72 -8.70 -2.09
CA LYS A 140 8.91 -8.39 -3.50
C LYS A 140 9.57 -9.55 -4.21
N LEU A 141 8.77 -10.39 -4.89
CA LEU A 141 9.29 -11.55 -5.62
C LEU A 141 9.05 -11.37 -7.12
N HIS A 142 10.12 -11.63 -7.89
CA HIS A 142 10.01 -11.74 -9.34
C HIS A 142 8.96 -12.79 -9.72
N PRO A 143 8.12 -12.58 -10.74
CA PRO A 143 7.03 -13.50 -11.12
C PRO A 143 7.46 -14.97 -11.26
N ARG A 144 8.70 -15.24 -11.71
CA ARG A 144 9.25 -16.60 -11.81
C ARG A 144 9.33 -17.38 -10.48
N TYR A 145 9.30 -16.68 -9.33
CA TYR A 145 9.39 -17.30 -8.00
C TYR A 145 8.04 -17.34 -7.26
N ILE A 146 6.98 -16.76 -7.82
CA ILE A 146 5.67 -16.71 -7.16
C ILE A 146 5.13 -18.13 -6.96
N HIS A 147 5.19 -18.98 -7.98
CA HIS A 147 4.72 -20.37 -7.89
C HIS A 147 5.51 -21.22 -6.89
N GLU A 148 6.81 -20.95 -6.72
CA GLU A 148 7.62 -21.61 -5.70
C GLU A 148 7.23 -21.17 -4.29
N ALA A 149 6.90 -19.90 -4.09
CA ALA A 149 6.47 -19.36 -2.80
C ALA A 149 5.10 -19.91 -2.40
N GLU A 150 4.14 -19.95 -3.31
CA GLU A 150 2.81 -20.54 -3.08
C GLU A 150 2.89 -22.03 -2.74
N ALA A 151 3.79 -22.78 -3.38
CA ALA A 151 4.02 -24.17 -3.08
C ALA A 151 4.64 -24.38 -1.67
N LEU A 152 5.45 -23.42 -1.19
CA LEU A 152 6.03 -23.46 0.14
C LEU A 152 5.04 -23.01 1.23
N GLU A 153 4.16 -22.05 0.94
CA GLU A 153 3.11 -21.61 1.86
C GLU A 153 1.98 -22.67 1.98
N GLY A 154 1.74 -23.45 0.94
CA GLY A 154 0.83 -24.58 0.96
C GLY A 154 1.34 -25.78 1.79
N ASN A 155 2.65 -25.90 2.01
CA ASN A 155 3.26 -26.77 2.98
C ASN A 155 3.29 -26.02 4.34
N GLN A 156 2.16 -26.04 5.05
CA GLN A 156 2.17 -25.75 6.47
C GLN A 156 3.20 -26.68 7.11
N PHE A 157 4.34 -26.11 7.56
CA PHE A 157 5.16 -26.78 8.55
C PHE A 157 4.35 -26.79 9.84
N ILE A 158 3.43 -27.77 9.95
CA ILE A 158 2.81 -28.12 11.20
C ILE A 158 3.96 -28.71 12.02
N TYR A 159 4.53 -27.92 12.93
CA TYR A 159 5.31 -28.45 14.03
C TYR A 159 4.34 -29.22 14.92
N SER A 160 3.98 -30.43 14.48
CA SER A 160 3.33 -31.39 15.33
C SER A 160 4.39 -31.94 16.24
N THR A 161 4.29 -31.64 17.52
CA THR A 161 5.03 -32.34 18.58
C THR A 161 4.46 -33.75 18.81
N GLU A 162 3.45 -34.17 18.03
CA GLU A 162 3.01 -35.55 17.98
C GLU A 162 4.07 -36.37 17.23
N LYS A 163 4.78 -37.19 17.98
CA LYS A 163 5.55 -38.30 17.43
C LYS A 163 4.58 -39.14 16.60
N VAL A 164 4.82 -39.21 15.28
CA VAL A 164 4.20 -40.22 14.43
C VAL A 164 4.58 -41.58 15.05
N LEU A 165 3.65 -42.19 15.75
CA LEU A 165 3.78 -43.56 16.21
C LEU A 165 3.66 -44.45 14.97
N ASP A 166 4.77 -44.71 14.30
CA ASP A 166 4.86 -45.86 13.40
C ASP A 166 4.56 -47.12 14.23
N ASP A 167 3.45 -47.74 13.90
CA ASP A 167 2.93 -48.95 14.49
C ASP A 167 3.87 -50.14 14.19
N LYS A 168 4.95 -50.26 14.94
CA LYS A 168 5.72 -51.50 15.19
C LYS A 168 6.91 -51.25 16.13
N SER A 169 6.65 -51.39 17.40
CA SER A 169 7.51 -52.06 18.39
C SER A 169 7.23 -51.55 19.80
N THR A 170 6.53 -52.35 20.54
CA THR A 170 6.46 -52.31 22.00
C THR A 170 7.85 -52.50 22.59
N GLU A 171 8.50 -51.41 22.94
CA GLU A 171 9.51 -51.40 24.01
C GLU A 171 9.45 -50.04 24.69
N LYS A 172 9.35 -50.08 26.02
CA LYS A 172 9.28 -48.96 26.96
C LYS A 172 10.48 -48.04 26.76
N ALA A 173 10.28 -46.90 26.16
CA ALA A 173 11.18 -45.80 26.26
C ALA A 173 10.74 -44.93 27.45
N GLU A 174 11.52 -44.94 28.53
CA GLU A 174 11.46 -43.97 29.61
C GLU A 174 11.57 -42.57 29.02
N GLU A 175 10.64 -41.70 29.42
CA GLU A 175 10.58 -40.30 28.99
C GLU A 175 11.89 -39.60 29.37
N ASP A 176 12.75 -39.42 28.41
CA ASP A 176 13.94 -38.55 28.55
C ASP A 176 13.47 -37.08 28.42
N MET A 177 12.89 -36.59 29.51
CA MET A 177 12.42 -35.22 29.63
C MET A 177 13.60 -34.30 29.87
N ASP A 178 13.75 -33.28 29.03
CA ASP A 178 14.78 -32.23 29.22
C ASP A 178 14.74 -31.73 30.70
N PRO A 179 15.86 -31.80 31.42
CA PRO A 179 15.93 -31.43 32.85
C PRO A 179 15.45 -30.01 33.16
N ARG A 180 15.42 -29.11 32.15
CA ARG A 180 14.93 -27.72 32.29
C ARG A 180 13.43 -27.67 32.56
N TRP A 181 12.67 -28.66 32.12
CA TRP A 181 11.20 -28.70 32.25
C TRP A 181 10.74 -29.51 33.46
N ALA A 182 11.63 -30.19 34.14
CA ALA A 182 11.31 -31.03 35.33
C ALA A 182 10.63 -30.22 36.45
N ALA A 183 11.01 -28.95 36.62
CA ALA A 183 10.42 -28.06 37.62
C ALA A 183 8.95 -27.68 37.35
N LEU A 184 8.47 -27.77 36.10
CA LEU A 184 7.08 -27.42 35.71
C LEU A 184 6.11 -28.58 35.96
N LYS A 185 6.58 -29.80 36.15
CA LYS A 185 5.73 -30.98 36.41
C LYS A 185 4.98 -30.83 37.74
N ASN A 186 5.61 -30.19 38.73
CA ASN A 186 5.05 -29.98 40.07
C ASN A 186 3.97 -28.88 40.15
N LEU A 187 3.77 -28.12 39.07
CA LEU A 187 2.74 -27.07 39.01
C LEU A 187 1.36 -27.61 38.57
N LYS A 188 1.34 -28.83 37.98
CA LYS A 188 0.08 -29.42 37.44
C LYS A 188 -0.72 -30.17 38.51
N ASP A 189 -0.06 -30.56 39.62
CA ASP A 189 -0.67 -31.38 40.69
C ASP A 189 -1.26 -30.55 41.84
N ASN A 190 -1.26 -29.20 41.74
CA ASN A 190 -1.74 -28.30 42.80
C ASN A 190 -3.02 -27.49 42.40
N ASN A 191 -3.91 -28.05 41.58
CA ASN A 191 -5.19 -27.40 41.31
C ASN A 191 -6.36 -28.38 41.39
#